data_1d55f0a8b0744920c199220306af6b82
#
_entry.id   1d55f0a8b0744920c199220306af6b82
#
_cell.length_a   1.000
_cell.length_b   1.000
_cell.length_c   1.000
_cell.angle_alpha   90.00
_cell.angle_beta   90.00
_cell.angle_gamma   90.00
#
_symmetry.space_group_name_H-M   'P 1'
#
loop_
_entity.id
_entity.type
_entity.pdbx_description
1 polymer ?
#
loop_
_entity_poly.entity_id
_entity_poly.type
_entity_poly.pdbx_seq_one_letter_code
_entity_poly.pdbx_strand_id
1 'polypeptide(L)'
;MRRTSPVVFAVLFVLNSLAARADVASGPGEGNAVEKFKVTVVAGESSGKELDFVTERKDKPTIFVFVLADKFSRPMARFIKVLDDKLKADRTDVDIVAVWLTDDAAKSKDYLPKAFGSLKTERTAWSVFAGEKTGPNNLGINPDADITVVVSDGAKAKFSKGYLSINETEVPKVFEALPPKK
;
A
#
# COMPACT_ATOMS: atom_id res chain seq x y z
N MET A 1 40.59 -50.11 -37.33
CA MET A 1 40.74 -49.06 -36.30
C MET A 1 39.65 -48.02 -36.51
N ARG A 2 38.57 -48.10 -35.75
CA ARG A 2 37.46 -47.13 -35.79
C ARG A 2 37.58 -46.17 -34.58
N ARG A 3 37.79 -44.88 -34.86
CA ARG A 3 37.84 -43.82 -33.84
C ARG A 3 36.46 -43.37 -33.61
N THR A 4 35.95 -43.56 -32.39
CA THR A 4 34.70 -42.99 -31.88
C THR A 4 35.01 -41.68 -31.22
N SER A 5 34.44 -40.55 -31.75
CA SER A 5 34.49 -39.24 -31.11
C SER A 5 33.30 -39.11 -30.11
N PRO A 6 33.53 -38.61 -28.90
CA PRO A 6 32.42 -38.30 -27.98
C PRO A 6 31.81 -36.95 -28.33
N VAL A 7 30.51 -36.95 -28.54
CA VAL A 7 29.69 -35.72 -28.64
C VAL A 7 29.41 -35.23 -27.25
N VAL A 8 29.98 -34.07 -26.91
CA VAL A 8 29.67 -33.37 -25.64
C VAL A 8 28.39 -32.56 -25.82
N PHE A 9 27.33 -32.99 -25.17
CA PHE A 9 26.08 -32.26 -25.09
C PHE A 9 26.22 -31.15 -24.01
N ALA A 10 26.40 -29.89 -24.44
CA ALA A 10 26.34 -28.73 -23.55
C ALA A 10 24.87 -28.41 -23.25
N VAL A 11 24.43 -28.73 -22.05
CA VAL A 11 23.11 -28.32 -21.55
C VAL A 11 23.20 -26.86 -21.10
N LEU A 12 22.65 -25.96 -21.89
CA LEU A 12 22.50 -24.55 -21.52
C LEU A 12 21.41 -24.44 -20.45
N PHE A 13 21.79 -24.25 -19.19
CA PHE A 13 20.88 -23.84 -18.14
C PHE A 13 20.53 -22.36 -18.34
N VAL A 14 19.36 -22.09 -18.89
CA VAL A 14 18.77 -20.74 -18.88
C VAL A 14 18.28 -20.47 -17.47
N LEU A 15 19.07 -19.75 -16.68
CA LEU A 15 18.66 -19.17 -15.41
C LEU A 15 17.66 -18.06 -15.73
N ASN A 16 16.36 -18.38 -15.67
CA ASN A 16 15.33 -17.37 -15.53
C ASN A 16 15.52 -16.70 -14.17
N SER A 17 16.26 -15.58 -14.14
CA SER A 17 16.25 -14.67 -13.01
C SER A 17 14.87 -14.03 -12.94
N LEU A 18 13.98 -14.65 -12.15
CA LEU A 18 12.85 -13.92 -11.58
C LEU A 18 13.47 -12.74 -10.83
N ALA A 19 13.38 -11.55 -11.42
CA ALA A 19 13.71 -10.33 -10.72
C ALA A 19 12.85 -10.30 -9.45
N ALA A 20 13.45 -10.66 -8.32
CA ALA A 20 12.86 -10.48 -7.02
C ALA A 20 12.59 -8.98 -6.92
N ARG A 21 11.32 -8.58 -6.95
CA ARG A 21 10.94 -7.20 -6.64
C ARG A 21 11.45 -6.96 -5.23
N ALA A 22 12.40 -6.03 -5.11
CA ALA A 22 13.03 -5.73 -3.84
C ALA A 22 11.96 -5.16 -2.89
N ASP A 23 11.62 -5.94 -1.89
CA ASP A 23 10.81 -5.49 -0.77
C ASP A 23 11.65 -4.51 0.06
N VAL A 24 11.08 -3.40 0.42
CA VAL A 24 11.74 -2.36 1.22
C VAL A 24 11.12 -2.37 2.62
N ALA A 25 11.96 -2.41 3.65
CA ALA A 25 11.45 -2.22 5.01
C ALA A 25 10.88 -0.80 5.13
N SER A 26 9.60 -0.68 5.45
CA SER A 26 8.90 0.60 5.52
C SER A 26 7.65 0.48 6.39
N GLY A 27 7.41 1.49 7.20
CA GLY A 27 6.31 1.55 8.15
C GLY A 27 6.66 0.95 9.52
N PRO A 28 5.75 1.00 10.49
CA PRO A 28 5.95 0.49 11.84
C PRO A 28 6.13 -1.04 11.80
N GLY A 29 7.13 -1.55 12.53
CA GLY A 29 7.32 -3.01 12.65
C GLY A 29 6.08 -3.70 13.22
N GLU A 30 5.92 -5.00 12.91
CA GLU A 30 4.81 -5.80 13.43
C GLU A 30 4.76 -5.77 14.96
N GLY A 31 3.57 -5.58 15.53
CA GLY A 31 3.32 -5.43 16.96
C GLY A 31 3.55 -4.01 17.50
N ASN A 32 4.24 -3.14 16.76
CA ASN A 32 4.47 -1.75 17.15
C ASN A 32 3.22 -0.90 16.98
N ALA A 33 3.19 0.24 17.67
CA ALA A 33 2.11 1.20 17.54
C ALA A 33 2.12 1.85 16.15
N VAL A 34 0.93 2.04 15.59
CA VAL A 34 0.69 3.00 14.52
C VAL A 34 0.42 4.33 15.20
N GLU A 35 1.41 5.21 15.18
CA GLU A 35 1.33 6.52 15.82
C GLU A 35 0.23 7.37 15.20
N LYS A 36 -0.37 8.23 16.02
CA LYS A 36 -1.43 9.15 15.59
C LYS A 36 -0.89 10.20 14.62
N PHE A 37 -1.64 10.44 13.56
CA PHE A 37 -1.31 11.48 12.59
C PHE A 37 -2.58 12.04 11.94
N LYS A 38 -2.50 13.29 11.53
CA LYS A 38 -3.61 13.97 10.88
C LYS A 38 -3.42 14.03 9.37
N VAL A 39 -4.51 13.83 8.65
CA VAL A 39 -4.58 13.95 7.19
C VAL A 39 -5.81 14.76 6.77
N THR A 40 -5.73 15.45 5.65
CA THR A 40 -6.91 16.07 5.03
C THR A 40 -7.57 15.05 4.10
N VAL A 41 -8.79 14.65 4.39
CA VAL A 41 -9.56 13.76 3.49
C VAL A 41 -10.07 14.57 2.31
N VAL A 42 -9.78 14.11 1.10
CA VAL A 42 -10.14 14.82 -0.15
C VAL A 42 -11.20 14.11 -0.97
N ALA A 43 -11.39 12.81 -0.72
CA ALA A 43 -12.49 12.04 -1.31
C ALA A 43 -12.87 10.84 -0.42
N GLY A 44 -14.12 10.40 -0.52
CA GLY A 44 -14.73 9.40 0.34
C GLY A 44 -15.74 10.05 1.30
N GLU A 45 -16.25 9.26 2.24
CA GLU A 45 -17.34 9.64 3.15
C GLU A 45 -17.03 10.88 4.02
N SER A 46 -15.79 11.07 4.42
CA SER A 46 -15.34 12.19 5.26
C SER A 46 -14.65 13.32 4.48
N SER A 47 -14.91 13.45 3.17
CA SER A 47 -14.30 14.49 2.34
C SER A 47 -14.42 15.88 2.94
N GLY A 48 -13.31 16.65 2.89
CA GLY A 48 -13.22 18.01 3.41
C GLY A 48 -12.82 18.11 4.89
N LYS A 49 -12.72 16.99 5.61
CA LYS A 49 -12.32 16.98 7.03
C LYS A 49 -10.83 16.71 7.22
N GLU A 50 -10.26 17.26 8.28
CA GLU A 50 -8.97 16.83 8.82
C GLU A 50 -9.23 15.78 9.90
N LEU A 51 -8.68 14.57 9.72
CA LEU A 51 -8.93 13.44 10.60
C LEU A 51 -7.62 12.74 11.00
N ASP A 52 -7.64 12.17 12.22
CA ASP A 52 -6.70 11.15 12.67
C ASP A 52 -7.41 9.80 12.65
N PHE A 53 -7.17 9.01 11.61
CA PHE A 53 -7.84 7.73 11.43
C PHE A 53 -7.44 6.67 12.46
N VAL A 54 -6.29 6.79 13.11
CA VAL A 54 -5.91 5.89 14.21
C VAL A 54 -6.87 6.08 15.39
N THR A 55 -7.22 7.33 15.69
CA THR A 55 -8.21 7.66 16.74
C THR A 55 -9.63 7.37 16.29
N GLU A 56 -10.02 7.77 15.08
CA GLU A 56 -11.39 7.61 14.56
C GLU A 56 -11.81 6.14 14.46
N ARG A 57 -10.89 5.29 14.04
CA ARG A 57 -11.19 3.87 13.84
C ARG A 57 -10.95 3.00 15.07
N LYS A 58 -10.33 3.57 16.12
CA LYS A 58 -10.08 2.93 17.44
C LYS A 58 -9.64 1.46 17.31
N ASP A 59 -10.59 0.53 17.55
CA ASP A 59 -10.34 -0.92 17.58
C ASP A 59 -10.70 -1.64 16.28
N LYS A 60 -11.01 -0.87 15.21
CA LYS A 60 -11.34 -1.46 13.91
C LYS A 60 -10.10 -1.68 13.08
N PRO A 61 -10.00 -2.82 12.39
CA PRO A 61 -8.92 -3.04 11.44
C PRO A 61 -8.90 -1.96 10.36
N THR A 62 -7.70 -1.50 10.02
CA THR A 62 -7.52 -0.45 9.02
C THR A 62 -6.30 -0.76 8.18
N ILE A 63 -6.40 -0.52 6.88
CA ILE A 63 -5.27 -0.62 5.95
C ILE A 63 -4.85 0.80 5.58
N PHE A 64 -3.69 1.22 6.06
CA PHE A 64 -3.08 2.47 5.62
C PHE A 64 -2.22 2.20 4.38
N VAL A 65 -2.40 3.00 3.35
CA VAL A 65 -1.66 2.92 2.10
C VAL A 65 -1.01 4.28 1.86
N PHE A 66 0.27 4.39 2.24
CA PHE A 66 1.05 5.62 2.01
C PHE A 66 1.62 5.59 0.61
N VAL A 67 1.37 6.62 -0.18
CA VAL A 67 1.78 6.70 -1.57
C VAL A 67 2.59 7.97 -1.79
N LEU A 68 3.79 7.86 -2.35
CA LEU A 68 4.52 9.02 -2.84
C LEU A 68 3.75 9.60 -4.04
N ALA A 69 3.31 10.84 -3.94
CA ALA A 69 2.45 11.49 -4.93
C ALA A 69 3.04 11.49 -6.34
N ASP A 70 4.36 11.68 -6.45
CA ASP A 70 5.12 11.71 -7.71
C ASP A 70 5.37 10.31 -8.31
N LYS A 71 5.07 9.24 -7.55
CA LYS A 71 5.29 7.84 -7.94
C LYS A 71 4.00 7.07 -8.23
N PHE A 72 2.85 7.70 -8.02
CA PHE A 72 1.58 7.03 -8.25
C PHE A 72 1.43 6.52 -9.67
N SER A 73 1.02 5.28 -9.80
CA SER A 73 0.98 4.56 -11.08
C SER A 73 -0.31 3.76 -11.25
N ARG A 74 -0.59 3.35 -12.50
CA ARG A 74 -1.75 2.50 -12.81
C ARG A 74 -1.75 1.16 -12.04
N PRO A 75 -0.63 0.44 -11.86
CA PRO A 75 -0.59 -0.75 -11.03
C PRO A 75 -0.98 -0.48 -9.56
N MET A 76 -0.54 0.65 -8.97
CA MET A 76 -0.95 1.05 -7.62
C MET A 76 -2.45 1.35 -7.54
N ALA A 77 -2.98 2.06 -8.54
CA ALA A 77 -4.42 2.33 -8.64
C ALA A 77 -5.23 1.02 -8.70
N ARG A 78 -4.77 0.05 -9.49
CA ARG A 78 -5.40 -1.27 -9.61
C ARG A 78 -5.29 -2.05 -8.31
N PHE A 79 -4.15 -2.02 -7.63
CA PHE A 79 -3.99 -2.63 -6.31
C PHE A 79 -5.03 -2.10 -5.32
N ILE A 80 -5.14 -0.76 -5.18
CA ILE A 80 -6.11 -0.14 -4.26
C ILE A 80 -7.54 -0.52 -4.65
N LYS A 81 -7.87 -0.48 -5.94
CA LYS A 81 -9.23 -0.84 -6.42
C LYS A 81 -9.59 -2.29 -6.12
N VAL A 82 -8.71 -3.24 -6.43
CA VAL A 82 -8.97 -4.67 -6.19
C VAL A 82 -9.05 -4.96 -4.68
N LEU A 83 -8.22 -4.30 -3.87
CA LEU A 83 -8.29 -4.42 -2.42
C LEU A 83 -9.62 -3.86 -1.88
N ASP A 84 -10.06 -2.69 -2.35
CA ASP A 84 -11.33 -2.05 -2.01
C ASP A 84 -12.51 -2.97 -2.33
N ASP A 85 -12.57 -3.51 -3.55
CA ASP A 85 -13.63 -4.42 -3.98
C ASP A 85 -13.68 -5.69 -3.13
N LYS A 86 -12.51 -6.23 -2.79
CA LYS A 86 -12.42 -7.41 -1.95
C LYS A 86 -12.89 -7.14 -0.52
N LEU A 87 -12.53 -5.99 0.05
CA LEU A 87 -13.01 -5.58 1.37
C LEU A 87 -14.52 -5.35 1.37
N LYS A 88 -15.04 -4.71 0.33
CA LYS A 88 -16.49 -4.52 0.17
C LYS A 88 -17.26 -5.84 0.18
N ALA A 89 -16.72 -6.87 -0.49
CA ALA A 89 -17.36 -8.19 -0.55
C ALA A 89 -17.24 -8.98 0.76
N ASP A 90 -16.06 -8.99 1.38
CA ASP A 90 -15.71 -9.96 2.41
C ASP A 90 -15.52 -9.36 3.82
N ARG A 91 -15.14 -8.08 3.92
CA ARG A 91 -14.67 -7.44 5.17
C ARG A 91 -15.17 -6.00 5.32
N THR A 92 -16.47 -5.83 5.47
CA THR A 92 -17.10 -4.50 5.66
C THR A 92 -16.73 -3.80 6.96
N ASP A 93 -16.03 -4.48 7.88
CA ASP A 93 -15.44 -3.94 9.11
C ASP A 93 -14.11 -3.22 8.89
N VAL A 94 -13.47 -3.42 7.72
CA VAL A 94 -12.15 -2.86 7.36
C VAL A 94 -12.30 -1.72 6.36
N ASP A 95 -11.56 -0.65 6.56
CA ASP A 95 -11.45 0.44 5.58
C ASP A 95 -10.00 0.65 5.16
N ILE A 96 -9.82 1.23 3.98
CA ILE A 96 -8.54 1.69 3.47
C ILE A 96 -8.43 3.20 3.72
N VAL A 97 -7.28 3.62 4.21
CA VAL A 97 -6.89 5.03 4.27
C VAL A 97 -5.71 5.22 3.31
N ALA A 98 -5.98 5.71 2.12
CA ALA A 98 -4.97 6.05 1.15
C ALA A 98 -4.41 7.44 1.46
N VAL A 99 -3.14 7.51 1.85
CA VAL A 99 -2.45 8.73 2.29
C VAL A 99 -1.45 9.15 1.22
N TRP A 100 -1.73 10.26 0.56
CA TRP A 100 -0.84 10.88 -0.40
C TRP A 100 0.23 11.68 0.32
N LEU A 101 1.48 11.25 0.22
CA LEU A 101 2.64 11.97 0.75
C LEU A 101 3.10 12.97 -0.31
N THR A 102 2.99 14.26 -0.04
CA THR A 102 3.24 15.32 -1.02
C THR A 102 3.74 16.60 -0.36
N ASP A 103 4.62 17.30 -1.05
CA ASP A 103 5.01 18.68 -0.78
C ASP A 103 4.09 19.71 -1.45
N ASP A 104 3.25 19.26 -2.43
CA ASP A 104 2.25 20.09 -3.13
C ASP A 104 0.83 19.58 -2.81
N ALA A 105 0.33 20.01 -1.65
CA ALA A 105 -1.00 19.64 -1.19
C ALA A 105 -2.11 20.18 -2.10
N ALA A 106 -1.93 21.36 -2.72
CA ALA A 106 -2.94 21.96 -3.57
C ALA A 106 -3.16 21.12 -4.84
N LYS A 107 -2.09 20.77 -5.53
CA LYS A 107 -2.13 19.89 -6.71
C LYS A 107 -2.74 18.53 -6.39
N SER A 108 -2.38 17.95 -5.24
CA SER A 108 -2.90 16.65 -4.83
C SER A 108 -4.40 16.73 -4.49
N LYS A 109 -4.86 17.79 -3.85
CA LYS A 109 -6.29 18.03 -3.56
C LYS A 109 -7.14 18.18 -4.83
N ASP A 110 -6.58 18.75 -5.90
CA ASP A 110 -7.27 18.87 -7.19
C ASP A 110 -7.27 17.56 -7.99
N TYR A 111 -6.24 16.73 -7.83
CA TYR A 111 -6.08 15.48 -8.58
C TYR A 111 -6.87 14.31 -7.98
N LEU A 112 -6.79 14.11 -6.66
CA LEU A 112 -7.34 12.92 -5.99
C LEU A 112 -8.85 12.74 -6.16
N PRO A 113 -9.72 13.77 -6.14
CA PRO A 113 -11.14 13.59 -6.40
C PRO A 113 -11.43 13.02 -7.80
N LYS A 114 -10.61 13.37 -8.80
CA LYS A 114 -10.73 12.85 -10.18
C LYS A 114 -10.31 11.38 -10.23
N ALA A 115 -9.20 11.02 -9.54
CA ALA A 115 -8.76 9.65 -9.44
C ALA A 115 -9.79 8.78 -8.71
N PHE A 116 -10.34 9.25 -7.58
CA PHE A 116 -11.42 8.61 -6.83
C PHE A 116 -12.65 8.36 -7.71
N GLY A 117 -13.14 9.37 -8.42
CA GLY A 117 -14.29 9.25 -9.31
C GLY A 117 -14.08 8.23 -10.43
N SER A 118 -12.84 8.11 -10.94
CA SER A 118 -12.46 7.11 -11.94
C SER A 118 -12.39 5.69 -11.38
N LEU A 119 -11.85 5.52 -10.17
CA LEU A 119 -11.66 4.20 -9.53
C LEU A 119 -12.93 3.67 -8.88
N LYS A 120 -13.87 4.53 -8.50
CA LYS A 120 -15.15 4.17 -7.85
C LYS A 120 -14.93 3.29 -6.63
N THR A 121 -14.00 3.70 -5.75
CA THR A 121 -13.75 3.02 -4.48
C THR A 121 -14.82 3.39 -3.45
N GLU A 122 -15.24 2.45 -2.60
CA GLU A 122 -16.29 2.65 -1.59
C GLU A 122 -15.78 2.49 -0.16
N ARG A 123 -14.69 1.71 0.02
CA ARG A 123 -14.05 1.44 1.31
C ARG A 123 -12.77 2.24 1.52
N THR A 124 -12.42 3.14 0.60
CA THR A 124 -11.17 3.91 0.62
C THR A 124 -11.44 5.39 0.89
N ALA A 125 -10.90 5.89 2.01
CA ALA A 125 -10.76 7.32 2.25
C ALA A 125 -9.48 7.82 1.58
N TRP A 126 -9.60 8.72 0.62
CA TRP A 126 -8.46 9.33 -0.07
C TRP A 126 -8.07 10.61 0.64
N SER A 127 -6.84 10.67 1.10
CA SER A 127 -6.36 11.75 1.94
C SER A 127 -4.98 12.25 1.53
N VAL A 128 -4.66 13.46 1.97
CA VAL A 128 -3.39 14.14 1.73
C VAL A 128 -2.70 14.39 3.07
N PHE A 129 -1.44 14.00 3.14
CA PHE A 129 -0.49 14.45 4.15
C PHE A 129 0.47 15.43 3.49
N ALA A 130 0.37 16.69 3.89
CA ALA A 130 1.25 17.76 3.41
C ALA A 130 2.51 17.80 4.28
N GLY A 131 3.60 17.21 3.80
CA GLY A 131 4.83 17.11 4.55
C GLY A 131 5.91 16.34 3.79
N GLU A 132 6.88 15.83 4.51
CA GLU A 132 8.00 15.10 3.94
C GLU A 132 7.57 13.74 3.34
N LYS A 133 8.36 13.23 2.39
CA LYS A 133 8.16 11.91 1.77
C LYS A 133 8.31 10.75 2.75
N THR A 134 8.94 10.99 3.90
CA THR A 134 9.01 10.07 5.05
C THR A 134 7.66 9.92 5.77
N GLY A 135 6.64 10.68 5.35
CA GLY A 135 5.31 10.64 5.95
C GLY A 135 5.26 11.25 7.34
N PRO A 136 4.17 10.97 8.07
CA PRO A 136 4.04 11.42 9.45
C PRO A 136 5.19 10.92 10.31
N ASN A 137 5.68 11.79 11.19
CA ASN A 137 6.80 11.48 12.10
C ASN A 137 6.52 10.19 12.87
N ASN A 138 7.57 9.39 13.07
CA ASN A 138 7.57 8.14 13.85
C ASN A 138 6.85 6.94 13.22
N LEU A 139 6.33 7.03 12.01
CA LEU A 139 5.78 5.85 11.31
C LEU A 139 6.84 5.01 10.60
N GLY A 140 8.06 5.50 10.46
CA GLY A 140 9.15 4.77 9.81
C GLY A 140 8.91 4.53 8.31
N ILE A 141 8.17 5.42 7.64
CA ILE A 141 7.97 5.34 6.19
C ILE A 141 9.32 5.57 5.50
N ASN A 142 9.71 4.62 4.66
CA ASN A 142 10.95 4.72 3.90
C ASN A 142 10.72 5.53 2.62
N PRO A 143 11.46 6.63 2.40
CA PRO A 143 11.30 7.47 1.20
C PRO A 143 11.73 6.77 -0.10
N ASP A 144 12.46 5.65 0.00
CA ASP A 144 12.82 4.84 -1.16
C ASP A 144 11.67 3.91 -1.62
N ALA A 145 10.63 3.72 -0.79
CA ALA A 145 9.45 2.98 -1.16
C ALA A 145 8.45 3.88 -1.89
N ASP A 146 8.05 3.52 -3.09
CA ASP A 146 7.03 4.25 -3.86
C ASP A 146 5.65 4.19 -3.19
N ILE A 147 5.40 3.08 -2.48
CA ILE A 147 4.18 2.84 -1.73
C ILE A 147 4.47 1.97 -0.49
N THR A 148 3.87 2.32 0.64
CA THR A 148 3.94 1.53 1.88
C THR A 148 2.54 1.10 2.29
N VAL A 149 2.37 -0.19 2.58
CA VAL A 149 1.11 -0.75 3.06
C VAL A 149 1.27 -1.18 4.51
N VAL A 150 0.39 -0.70 5.39
CA VAL A 150 0.34 -1.05 6.81
C VAL A 150 -1.04 -1.59 7.13
N VAL A 151 -1.14 -2.83 7.59
CA VAL A 151 -2.38 -3.38 8.16
C VAL A 151 -2.33 -3.19 9.66
N SER A 152 -3.37 -2.58 10.24
CA SER A 152 -3.48 -2.40 11.68
C SER A 152 -4.72 -3.07 12.26
N ASP A 153 -4.61 -3.52 13.50
CA ASP A 153 -5.73 -3.91 14.37
C ASP A 153 -5.80 -2.88 15.50
N GLY A 154 -6.74 -1.94 15.37
CA GLY A 154 -6.70 -0.72 16.14
C GLY A 154 -5.41 0.06 15.88
N ALA A 155 -4.71 0.42 16.95
CA ALA A 155 -3.46 1.17 16.89
C ALA A 155 -2.21 0.27 16.77
N LYS A 156 -2.33 -1.06 16.52
CA LYS A 156 -1.17 -1.96 16.41
C LYS A 156 -0.99 -2.46 14.99
N ALA A 157 0.22 -2.33 14.45
CA ALA A 157 0.58 -2.88 13.15
C ALA A 157 0.61 -4.42 13.20
N LYS A 158 -0.04 -5.06 12.24
CA LYS A 158 -0.01 -6.51 11.99
C LYS A 158 0.85 -6.87 10.79
N PHE A 159 1.00 -5.92 9.89
CA PHE A 159 1.80 -6.05 8.68
C PHE A 159 2.27 -4.66 8.27
N SER A 160 3.48 -4.58 7.78
CA SER A 160 4.03 -3.35 7.23
C SER A 160 5.07 -3.67 6.17
N LYS A 161 4.90 -3.09 4.99
CA LYS A 161 5.80 -3.37 3.87
C LYS A 161 5.86 -2.22 2.88
N GLY A 162 7.05 -1.86 2.47
CA GLY A 162 7.32 -0.95 1.37
C GLY A 162 7.53 -1.69 0.05
N TYR A 163 7.13 -1.05 -1.03
CA TYR A 163 7.28 -1.59 -2.39
C TYR A 163 7.81 -0.49 -3.31
N LEU A 164 8.76 -0.84 -4.17
CA LEU A 164 9.19 -0.03 -5.31
C LEU A 164 8.17 -0.12 -6.47
N SER A 165 7.39 -1.20 -6.50
CA SER A 165 6.32 -1.40 -7.46
C SER A 165 5.35 -2.42 -6.89
N ILE A 166 4.06 -2.10 -6.91
CA ILE A 166 2.98 -2.97 -6.43
C ILE A 166 1.91 -3.13 -7.52
N ASN A 167 1.24 -4.25 -7.51
CA ASN A 167 0.04 -4.50 -8.31
C ASN A 167 -0.93 -5.40 -7.53
N GLU A 168 -2.04 -5.76 -8.17
CA GLU A 168 -3.12 -6.56 -7.59
C GLU A 168 -2.70 -7.94 -7.06
N THR A 169 -1.55 -8.47 -7.47
CA THR A 169 -1.06 -9.78 -7.00
C THR A 169 -0.62 -9.76 -5.53
N GLU A 170 -0.42 -8.58 -4.94
CA GLU A 170 -0.11 -8.43 -3.52
C GLU A 170 -1.37 -8.37 -2.63
N VAL A 171 -2.56 -8.21 -3.21
CA VAL A 171 -3.83 -8.14 -2.46
C VAL A 171 -4.06 -9.34 -1.53
N PRO A 172 -3.82 -10.61 -1.95
CA PRO A 172 -3.98 -11.76 -1.05
C PRO A 172 -3.14 -11.66 0.21
N LYS A 173 -1.87 -11.26 0.11
CA LYS A 173 -0.96 -11.14 1.26
C LYS A 173 -1.43 -10.06 2.25
N VAL A 174 -1.88 -8.91 1.73
CA VAL A 174 -2.42 -7.84 2.58
C VAL A 174 -3.72 -8.29 3.25
N PHE A 175 -4.56 -9.03 2.53
CA PHE A 175 -5.81 -9.54 3.06
C PHE A 175 -5.62 -10.61 4.14
N GLU A 176 -4.64 -11.51 3.96
CA GLU A 176 -4.24 -12.54 4.94
C GLU A 176 -3.68 -11.94 6.24
N ALA A 177 -3.09 -10.75 6.18
CA ALA A 177 -2.58 -10.04 7.34
C ALA A 177 -3.69 -9.38 8.20
N LEU A 178 -4.94 -9.37 7.73
CA LEU A 178 -6.05 -8.83 8.50
C LEU A 178 -6.35 -9.71 9.72
N PRO A 179 -6.68 -9.10 10.88
CA PRO A 179 -7.11 -9.86 12.03
C PRO A 179 -8.41 -10.62 11.72
N PRO A 180 -8.72 -11.69 12.45
CA PRO A 180 -9.99 -12.41 12.32
C PRO A 180 -11.19 -11.45 12.42
N LYS A 181 -12.26 -11.74 11.69
CA LYS A 181 -13.52 -10.98 11.80
C LYS A 181 -14.08 -11.19 13.21
N LYS A 182 -14.28 -10.09 13.92
CA LYS A 182 -14.93 -10.09 15.25
C LYS A 182 -16.41 -10.31 15.16
#